data_b2a66d734e153e77d11a12e5b3db1663
#
_entry.id   b2a66d734e153e77d11a12e5b3db1663
#
_cell.length_a   1.000
_cell.length_b   1.000
_cell.length_c   1.000
_cell.angle_alpha   90.00
_cell.angle_beta   90.00
_cell.angle_gamma   90.00
#
_symmetry.space_group_name_H-M   'P 1'
#
loop_
_entity.id
_entity.type
_entity.pdbx_description
1 polymer ?
#
loop_
_entity_poly.entity_id
_entity_poly.type
_entity_poly.pdbx_seq_one_letter_code
_entity_poly.pdbx_strand_id
1 'polypeptide(L)'
;MLIGLNGDSIRGLRFLFIYDEVIELNKRTQWTLLCLLGAILLLQGGYNSSISFIASFFLLFIIVIDRSKFEILYFQRNISLAAMVFLGLISSFACGYGSYSLAHLAPYCMFLSSSFVFTSVDDFDFNYLIGGLRYICFISSAAAILLFFVFPSFFGYVSAGRLQAYFQYANTAAVWFALSFLLLLDSPLFTKIDCLVPFIALVLTRSVAVAILFVFGLMIYLILEKRSMASFLLAVFGLVLILCIYEMMSGRIVESVQTFIERIIQIYDGLRLAGSSPFIGIGPGAWRQSYRFVQSAQYSANVIHCGYLQILLDGGIFALTAFLWFCITRMICIFKERSNIPHSSFVVAGIVLMLLHFMVDIDIQFAFIDLLLVLFLSRGNEKYSIKELSFGFPNWANKGCLLLCLSIIFGLTTITCYRSYLIEVGDRGPSCFEKDPEVTENYLLRLCDEGEYASVVDAADSLRLRSETSELQLLKIGSLYCMDMRDDAEECLLELIDMQKKNVDLYKTATAYFDYYGISNEGRIRLTRIENQANEMIERPPASYLRNQVLYEWTQLN
;
A
#
# COMPACT_ATOMS: atom_id res chain seq x y z
N MET A 1 -21.90 -47.81 45.41
CA MET A 1 -22.00 -46.52 46.15
C MET A 1 -22.03 -45.42 45.10
N LEU A 2 -23.21 -45.15 44.54
CA LEU A 2 -23.45 -44.07 43.57
C LEU A 2 -23.83 -42.82 44.37
N ILE A 3 -22.85 -41.93 44.56
CA ILE A 3 -23.08 -40.63 45.20
C ILE A 3 -23.80 -39.75 44.18
N GLY A 4 -25.03 -39.36 44.49
CA GLY A 4 -25.82 -38.43 43.69
C GLY A 4 -25.13 -37.07 43.61
N LEU A 5 -24.57 -36.76 42.47
CA LEU A 5 -24.15 -35.40 42.13
C LEU A 5 -25.40 -34.56 41.90
N ASN A 6 -25.58 -33.53 42.71
CA ASN A 6 -26.66 -32.55 42.59
C ASN A 6 -26.58 -31.88 41.20
N GLY A 7 -27.73 -31.60 40.58
CA GLY A 7 -27.80 -31.01 39.23
C GLY A 7 -27.03 -29.71 39.06
N ASP A 8 -26.77 -28.98 40.13
CA ASP A 8 -25.96 -27.75 40.13
C ASP A 8 -24.46 -28.03 40.00
N SER A 9 -23.96 -29.18 40.52
CA SER A 9 -22.58 -29.62 40.36
C SER A 9 -22.29 -30.05 38.91
N ILE A 10 -23.27 -30.65 38.22
CA ILE A 10 -23.15 -31.02 36.81
C ILE A 10 -23.22 -29.80 35.91
N ARG A 11 -24.03 -28.79 36.27
CA ARG A 11 -24.04 -27.48 35.58
C ARG A 11 -22.74 -26.74 35.75
N GLY A 12 -22.16 -26.72 36.96
CA GLY A 12 -20.85 -26.11 37.24
C GLY A 12 -19.71 -26.77 36.46
N LEU A 13 -19.69 -28.12 36.38
CA LEU A 13 -18.68 -28.85 35.59
C LEU A 13 -18.84 -28.60 34.07
N ARG A 14 -20.07 -28.57 33.54
CA ARG A 14 -20.30 -28.18 32.15
C ARG A 14 -19.87 -26.74 31.85
N PHE A 15 -20.11 -25.81 32.80
CA PHE A 15 -19.67 -24.42 32.65
C PHE A 15 -18.12 -24.31 32.64
N LEU A 16 -17.45 -25.06 33.51
CA LEU A 16 -15.97 -25.12 33.55
C LEU A 16 -15.40 -25.75 32.26
N PHE A 17 -15.97 -26.86 31.78
CA PHE A 17 -15.53 -27.48 30.52
C PHE A 17 -15.77 -26.58 29.30
N ILE A 18 -16.92 -25.91 29.24
CA ILE A 18 -17.21 -24.94 28.15
C ILE A 18 -16.28 -23.73 28.26
N TYR A 19 -15.98 -23.26 29.46
CA TYR A 19 -15.09 -22.14 29.72
C TYR A 19 -13.65 -22.45 29.32
N ASP A 20 -13.14 -23.64 29.66
CA ASP A 20 -11.80 -24.09 29.25
C ASP A 20 -11.70 -24.31 27.72
N GLU A 21 -12.73 -24.85 27.10
CA GLU A 21 -12.80 -25.06 25.65
C GLU A 21 -12.84 -23.73 24.86
N VAL A 22 -13.59 -22.74 25.38
CA VAL A 22 -13.65 -21.39 24.80
C VAL A 22 -12.32 -20.63 24.95
N ILE A 23 -11.66 -20.75 26.12
CA ILE A 23 -10.33 -20.15 26.33
C ILE A 23 -9.29 -20.79 25.40
N GLU A 24 -9.34 -22.10 25.21
CA GLU A 24 -8.41 -22.80 24.32
C GLU A 24 -8.64 -22.44 22.85
N LEU A 25 -9.90 -22.29 22.42
CA LEU A 25 -10.26 -21.86 21.07
C LEU A 25 -9.79 -20.42 20.81
N ASN A 26 -10.00 -19.51 21.76
CA ASN A 26 -9.53 -18.13 21.66
C ASN A 26 -8.00 -18.05 21.53
N LYS A 27 -7.25 -18.83 22.29
CA LYS A 27 -5.79 -18.90 22.18
C LYS A 27 -5.33 -19.38 20.80
N ARG A 28 -5.98 -20.39 20.23
CA ARG A 28 -5.66 -20.89 18.88
C ARG A 28 -5.86 -19.81 17.82
N THR A 29 -6.99 -19.09 17.88
CA THR A 29 -7.28 -17.98 16.96
C THR A 29 -6.23 -16.86 17.07
N GLN A 30 -5.82 -16.49 18.29
CA GLN A 30 -4.79 -15.48 18.53
C GLN A 30 -3.43 -15.90 17.98
N TRP A 31 -3.00 -17.15 18.20
CA TRP A 31 -1.79 -17.69 17.62
C TRP A 31 -1.84 -17.70 16.09
N THR A 32 -2.97 -18.06 15.51
CA THR A 32 -3.16 -18.04 14.05
C THR A 32 -3.01 -16.61 13.51
N LEU A 33 -3.58 -15.60 14.18
CA LEU A 33 -3.43 -14.20 13.80
C LEU A 33 -1.97 -13.71 13.91
N LEU A 34 -1.26 -14.07 14.98
CA LEU A 34 0.16 -13.72 15.13
C LEU A 34 1.04 -14.40 14.08
N CYS A 35 0.79 -15.67 13.78
CA CYS A 35 1.48 -16.38 12.69
C CYS A 35 1.20 -15.74 11.34
N LEU A 36 -0.05 -15.36 11.06
CA LEU A 36 -0.43 -14.67 9.84
C LEU A 36 0.25 -13.30 9.72
N LEU A 37 0.28 -12.51 10.81
CA LEU A 37 1.01 -11.25 10.89
C LEU A 37 2.50 -11.45 10.57
N GLY A 38 3.14 -12.42 11.21
CA GLY A 38 4.56 -12.74 10.94
C GLY A 38 4.80 -13.19 9.50
N ALA A 39 3.90 -14.01 8.94
CA ALA A 39 4.00 -14.46 7.56
C ALA A 39 3.86 -13.31 6.56
N ILE A 40 2.86 -12.43 6.73
CA ILE A 40 2.67 -11.26 5.86
C ILE A 40 3.90 -10.34 5.92
N LEU A 41 4.46 -10.11 7.13
CA LEU A 41 5.67 -9.32 7.29
C LEU A 41 6.84 -9.91 6.48
N LEU A 42 7.08 -11.22 6.59
CA LEU A 42 8.17 -11.91 5.89
C LEU A 42 7.96 -11.98 4.37
N LEU A 43 6.72 -11.93 3.89
CA LEU A 43 6.33 -11.93 2.48
C LEU A 43 6.20 -10.49 1.94
N GLN A 44 7.26 -9.71 2.04
CA GLN A 44 7.37 -8.32 1.57
C GLN A 44 6.32 -7.38 2.18
N GLY A 45 5.91 -7.63 3.42
CA GLY A 45 4.85 -6.86 4.06
C GLY A 45 3.48 -6.99 3.36
N GLY A 46 3.32 -7.99 2.49
CA GLY A 46 2.12 -8.19 1.69
C GLY A 46 1.95 -7.19 0.54
N TYR A 47 3.05 -6.65 -0.01
CA TYR A 47 3.00 -5.75 -1.18
C TYR A 47 2.43 -6.43 -2.43
N ASN A 48 2.69 -7.73 -2.60
CA ASN A 48 2.13 -8.50 -3.71
C ASN A 48 0.63 -8.72 -3.52
N SER A 49 -0.17 -8.36 -4.52
CA SER A 49 -1.63 -8.46 -4.50
C SER A 49 -2.13 -9.89 -4.21
N SER A 50 -1.46 -10.93 -4.73
CA SER A 50 -1.83 -12.33 -4.47
C SER A 50 -1.69 -12.67 -2.98
N ILE A 51 -0.60 -12.22 -2.32
CA ILE A 51 -0.36 -12.43 -0.90
C ILE A 51 -1.44 -11.71 -0.07
N SER A 52 -1.76 -10.46 -0.43
CA SER A 52 -2.79 -9.67 0.25
C SER A 52 -4.18 -10.29 0.13
N PHE A 53 -4.56 -10.82 -1.02
CA PHE A 53 -5.82 -11.53 -1.20
C PHE A 53 -5.86 -12.86 -0.44
N ILE A 54 -4.77 -13.65 -0.48
CA ILE A 54 -4.65 -14.89 0.30
C ILE A 54 -4.80 -14.58 1.80
N ALA A 55 -4.11 -13.56 2.30
CA ALA A 55 -4.22 -13.13 3.69
C ALA A 55 -5.64 -12.67 4.04
N SER A 56 -6.28 -11.89 3.16
CA SER A 56 -7.68 -11.45 3.31
C SER A 56 -8.65 -12.64 3.37
N PHE A 57 -8.44 -13.65 2.52
CA PHE A 57 -9.24 -14.87 2.54
C PHE A 57 -9.08 -15.63 3.87
N PHE A 58 -7.84 -15.82 4.34
CA PHE A 58 -7.59 -16.50 5.62
C PHE A 58 -8.17 -15.74 6.80
N LEU A 59 -8.11 -14.40 6.81
CA LEU A 59 -8.74 -13.57 7.84
C LEU A 59 -10.25 -13.82 7.92
N LEU A 60 -10.96 -13.81 6.79
CA LEU A 60 -12.40 -14.11 6.77
C LEU A 60 -12.69 -15.57 7.12
N PHE A 61 -11.83 -16.50 6.71
CA PHE A 61 -11.98 -17.91 7.00
C PHE A 61 -11.88 -18.21 8.50
N ILE A 62 -11.02 -17.49 9.24
CA ILE A 62 -10.94 -17.56 10.71
C ILE A 62 -12.30 -17.28 11.34
N ILE A 63 -13.05 -16.26 10.86
CA ILE A 63 -14.37 -15.92 11.37
C ILE A 63 -15.37 -17.06 11.14
N VAL A 64 -15.28 -17.75 10.00
CA VAL A 64 -16.21 -18.87 9.68
C VAL A 64 -15.97 -20.06 10.61
N ILE A 65 -14.71 -20.32 10.97
CA ILE A 65 -14.35 -21.40 11.89
C ILE A 65 -14.80 -21.06 13.32
N ASP A 66 -14.58 -19.82 13.74
CA ASP A 66 -14.96 -19.35 15.08
C ASP A 66 -16.42 -18.85 15.10
N ARG A 67 -17.35 -19.81 15.13
CA ARG A 67 -18.80 -19.55 15.11
C ARG A 67 -19.31 -18.68 16.25
N SER A 68 -18.56 -18.56 17.35
CA SER A 68 -18.97 -17.81 18.55
C SER A 68 -18.92 -16.29 18.35
N LYS A 69 -18.14 -15.80 17.39
CA LYS A 69 -17.85 -14.37 17.18
C LYS A 69 -18.72 -13.71 16.09
N PHE A 70 -19.65 -14.46 15.49
CA PHE A 70 -20.44 -13.96 14.35
C PHE A 70 -21.77 -13.34 14.79
N GLU A 71 -21.73 -12.11 15.34
CA GLU A 71 -22.92 -11.31 15.66
C GLU A 71 -23.25 -10.27 14.59
N ILE A 72 -24.55 -9.88 14.54
CA ILE A 72 -25.18 -8.97 13.54
C ILE A 72 -24.47 -7.62 13.43
N LEU A 73 -23.86 -7.16 14.51
CA LEU A 73 -23.23 -5.85 14.64
C LEU A 73 -21.99 -5.64 13.75
N TYR A 74 -21.32 -6.71 13.33
CA TYR A 74 -20.04 -6.60 12.61
C TYR A 74 -20.16 -6.02 11.20
N PHE A 75 -21.19 -6.40 10.44
CA PHE A 75 -21.37 -5.86 9.09
C PHE A 75 -21.69 -4.37 9.12
N GLN A 76 -22.57 -3.95 9.99
CA GLN A 76 -22.96 -2.54 10.15
C GLN A 76 -21.77 -1.65 10.50
N ARG A 77 -20.83 -2.12 11.32
CA ARG A 77 -19.61 -1.40 11.70
C ARG A 77 -18.61 -1.25 10.56
N ASN A 78 -18.68 -2.13 9.57
CA ASN A 78 -17.75 -2.21 8.46
C ASN A 78 -18.37 -1.73 7.15
N ILE A 79 -19.60 -1.17 7.18
CA ILE A 79 -20.34 -0.77 5.97
C ILE A 79 -19.58 0.26 5.13
N SER A 80 -18.82 1.17 5.75
CA SER A 80 -18.03 2.15 5.05
C SER A 80 -16.86 1.51 4.28
N LEU A 81 -16.16 0.55 4.89
CA LEU A 81 -15.11 -0.21 4.18
C LEU A 81 -15.69 -1.13 3.11
N ALA A 82 -16.85 -1.73 3.35
CA ALA A 82 -17.56 -2.50 2.35
C ALA A 82 -17.97 -1.61 1.15
N ALA A 83 -18.44 -0.39 1.41
CA ALA A 83 -18.74 0.59 0.38
C ALA A 83 -17.48 0.99 -0.41
N MET A 84 -16.34 1.17 0.25
CA MET A 84 -15.06 1.47 -0.41
C MET A 84 -14.65 0.34 -1.37
N VAL A 85 -14.72 -0.93 -0.94
CA VAL A 85 -14.43 -2.09 -1.80
C VAL A 85 -15.40 -2.17 -2.98
N PHE A 86 -16.69 -1.95 -2.72
CA PHE A 86 -17.72 -1.98 -3.76
C PHE A 86 -17.52 -0.89 -4.82
N LEU A 87 -17.19 0.33 -4.40
CA LEU A 87 -16.87 1.43 -5.31
C LEU A 87 -15.61 1.14 -6.13
N GLY A 88 -14.57 0.57 -5.50
CA GLY A 88 -13.39 0.10 -6.21
C GLY A 88 -13.70 -0.99 -7.24
N LEU A 89 -14.60 -1.93 -6.94
CA LEU A 89 -15.09 -2.92 -7.92
C LEU A 89 -15.80 -2.27 -9.10
N ILE A 90 -16.74 -1.35 -8.85
CA ILE A 90 -17.42 -0.60 -9.91
C ILE A 90 -16.40 0.11 -10.80
N SER A 91 -15.44 0.81 -10.18
CA SER A 91 -14.38 1.51 -10.90
C SER A 91 -13.51 0.55 -11.73
N SER A 92 -13.18 -0.63 -11.19
CA SER A 92 -12.39 -1.65 -11.89
C SER A 92 -13.06 -2.13 -13.19
N PHE A 93 -14.38 -2.28 -13.17
CA PHE A 93 -15.14 -2.64 -14.37
C PHE A 93 -15.28 -1.46 -15.35
N ALA A 94 -15.34 -0.23 -14.85
CA ALA A 94 -15.51 0.97 -15.65
C ALA A 94 -14.22 1.43 -16.35
N CYS A 95 -13.04 1.19 -15.73
CA CYS A 95 -11.75 1.70 -16.22
C CYS A 95 -11.21 0.98 -17.46
N GLY A 96 -11.65 -0.25 -17.71
CA GLY A 96 -11.26 -1.02 -18.88
C GLY A 96 -9.93 -1.77 -18.83
N TYR A 97 -9.26 -1.86 -17.64
CA TYR A 97 -8.01 -2.58 -17.46
C TYR A 97 -8.15 -4.05 -17.05
N GLY A 98 -9.37 -4.59 -17.03
CA GLY A 98 -9.64 -6.01 -16.77
C GLY A 98 -9.09 -6.51 -15.42
N SER A 99 -8.39 -7.65 -15.48
CA SER A 99 -7.80 -8.32 -14.31
C SER A 99 -6.74 -7.49 -13.59
N TYR A 100 -6.04 -6.60 -14.29
CA TYR A 100 -5.08 -5.67 -13.70
C TYR A 100 -5.70 -4.82 -12.59
N SER A 101 -6.83 -4.17 -12.91
CA SER A 101 -7.50 -3.31 -11.93
C SER A 101 -8.11 -4.11 -10.78
N LEU A 102 -8.62 -5.32 -11.05
CA LEU A 102 -9.11 -6.21 -10.00
C LEU A 102 -7.99 -6.65 -9.03
N ALA A 103 -6.77 -6.88 -9.52
CA ALA A 103 -5.62 -7.21 -8.68
C ALA A 103 -5.25 -6.07 -7.72
N HIS A 104 -5.42 -4.81 -8.15
CA HIS A 104 -5.14 -3.63 -7.33
C HIS A 104 -6.22 -3.31 -6.26
N LEU A 105 -7.29 -4.11 -6.16
CA LEU A 105 -8.24 -4.06 -5.04
C LEU A 105 -7.73 -4.73 -3.75
N ALA A 106 -6.60 -5.41 -3.80
CA ALA A 106 -6.06 -6.18 -2.68
C ALA A 106 -5.96 -5.37 -1.36
N PRO A 107 -5.44 -4.12 -1.33
CA PRO A 107 -5.40 -3.31 -0.11
C PRO A 107 -6.78 -3.07 0.49
N TYR A 108 -7.77 -2.75 -0.34
CA TYR A 108 -9.14 -2.48 0.13
C TYR A 108 -9.82 -3.71 0.71
N CYS A 109 -9.58 -4.88 0.10
CA CYS A 109 -10.04 -6.16 0.65
C CYS A 109 -9.34 -6.50 1.97
N MET A 110 -8.06 -6.12 2.12
CA MET A 110 -7.33 -6.28 3.38
C MET A 110 -7.92 -5.42 4.50
N PHE A 111 -8.22 -4.13 4.25
CA PHE A 111 -8.91 -3.27 5.22
C PHE A 111 -10.23 -3.88 5.68
N LEU A 112 -11.07 -4.32 4.74
CA LEU A 112 -12.37 -4.91 5.05
C LEU A 112 -12.24 -6.20 5.85
N SER A 113 -11.41 -7.14 5.39
CA SER A 113 -11.21 -8.45 6.04
C SER A 113 -10.64 -8.31 7.43
N SER A 114 -9.63 -7.44 7.61
CA SER A 114 -9.03 -7.13 8.90
C SER A 114 -10.06 -6.52 9.86
N SER A 115 -10.88 -5.61 9.36
CA SER A 115 -11.90 -4.95 10.19
C SER A 115 -12.96 -5.92 10.66
N PHE A 116 -13.39 -6.88 9.85
CA PHE A 116 -14.30 -7.94 10.29
C PHE A 116 -13.71 -8.77 11.44
N VAL A 117 -12.42 -9.11 11.35
CA VAL A 117 -11.73 -9.89 12.40
C VAL A 117 -11.57 -9.08 13.67
N PHE A 118 -10.98 -7.88 13.57
CA PHE A 118 -10.56 -7.12 14.76
C PHE A 118 -11.70 -6.40 15.48
N THR A 119 -12.84 -6.17 14.85
CA THR A 119 -14.04 -5.71 15.56
C THR A 119 -14.61 -6.75 16.52
N SER A 120 -14.21 -8.03 16.39
CA SER A 120 -14.60 -9.12 17.28
C SER A 120 -13.57 -9.41 18.39
N VAL A 121 -12.42 -8.71 18.39
CA VAL A 121 -11.35 -8.91 19.38
C VAL A 121 -11.65 -8.10 20.64
N ASP A 122 -11.77 -8.76 21.80
CA ASP A 122 -11.93 -8.11 23.08
C ASP A 122 -10.60 -7.57 23.68
N ASP A 123 -10.68 -6.97 24.87
CA ASP A 123 -9.50 -6.37 25.51
C ASP A 123 -8.46 -7.41 25.95
N PHE A 124 -8.91 -8.62 26.33
CA PHE A 124 -8.01 -9.70 26.70
C PHE A 124 -7.26 -10.22 25.46
N ASP A 125 -7.97 -10.48 24.40
CA ASP A 125 -7.41 -10.90 23.12
C ASP A 125 -6.44 -9.85 22.55
N PHE A 126 -6.80 -8.57 22.67
CA PHE A 126 -5.93 -7.47 22.26
C PHE A 126 -4.62 -7.44 23.04
N ASN A 127 -4.67 -7.55 24.36
CA ASN A 127 -3.45 -7.58 25.18
C ASN A 127 -2.54 -8.76 24.82
N TYR A 128 -3.12 -9.91 24.48
CA TYR A 128 -2.37 -11.07 24.03
C TYR A 128 -1.72 -10.83 22.69
N LEU A 129 -2.47 -10.28 21.71
CA LEU A 129 -1.95 -9.93 20.38
C LEU A 129 -0.83 -8.88 20.48
N ILE A 130 -1.00 -7.85 21.29
CA ILE A 130 0.04 -6.84 21.56
C ILE A 130 1.27 -7.47 22.22
N GLY A 131 1.07 -8.42 23.17
CA GLY A 131 2.16 -9.18 23.76
C GLY A 131 2.98 -9.93 22.71
N GLY A 132 2.31 -10.70 21.83
CA GLY A 132 2.96 -11.41 20.73
C GLY A 132 3.62 -10.47 19.71
N LEU A 133 2.95 -9.36 19.37
CA LEU A 133 3.47 -8.35 18.45
C LEU A 133 4.77 -7.71 18.96
N ARG A 134 4.92 -7.53 20.28
CA ARG A 134 6.19 -7.04 20.89
C ARG A 134 7.38 -7.95 20.59
N TYR A 135 7.17 -9.28 20.63
CA TYR A 135 8.22 -10.23 20.24
C TYR A 135 8.52 -10.15 18.74
N ILE A 136 7.49 -10.05 17.91
CA ILE A 136 7.68 -9.86 16.46
C ILE A 136 8.47 -8.58 16.19
N CYS A 137 8.15 -7.46 16.86
CA CYS A 137 8.86 -6.18 16.76
C CYS A 137 10.34 -6.32 17.12
N PHE A 138 10.65 -6.92 18.27
CA PHE A 138 12.01 -7.06 18.74
C PHE A 138 12.83 -8.00 17.82
N ILE A 139 12.31 -9.19 17.53
CA ILE A 139 13.00 -10.20 16.72
C ILE A 139 13.20 -9.70 15.29
N SER A 140 12.17 -9.11 14.67
CA SER A 140 12.28 -8.59 13.30
C SER A 140 13.27 -7.42 13.22
N SER A 141 13.28 -6.52 14.20
CA SER A 141 14.24 -5.41 14.24
C SER A 141 15.67 -5.91 14.40
N ALA A 142 15.89 -6.87 15.30
CA ALA A 142 17.21 -7.46 15.52
C ALA A 142 17.71 -8.23 14.27
N ALA A 143 16.83 -9.02 13.65
CA ALA A 143 17.15 -9.74 12.42
C ALA A 143 17.44 -8.78 11.26
N ALA A 144 16.69 -7.69 11.13
CA ALA A 144 16.92 -6.67 10.10
C ALA A 144 18.29 -6.01 10.24
N ILE A 145 18.72 -5.67 11.48
CA ILE A 145 20.05 -5.13 11.76
C ILE A 145 21.13 -6.17 11.40
N LEU A 146 20.97 -7.41 11.84
CA LEU A 146 21.91 -8.48 11.54
C LEU A 146 22.09 -8.66 10.03
N LEU A 147 21.00 -8.76 9.29
CA LEU A 147 21.01 -8.92 7.83
C LEU A 147 21.64 -7.70 7.13
N PHE A 148 21.43 -6.49 7.63
CA PHE A 148 22.03 -5.27 7.09
C PHE A 148 23.57 -5.34 7.08
N PHE A 149 24.17 -5.86 8.15
CA PHE A 149 25.63 -5.91 8.27
C PHE A 149 26.25 -7.19 7.72
N VAL A 150 25.55 -8.34 7.82
CA VAL A 150 26.11 -9.65 7.45
C VAL A 150 25.78 -10.05 6.03
N PHE A 151 24.56 -9.74 5.55
CA PHE A 151 24.05 -10.14 4.24
C PHE A 151 23.35 -8.99 3.50
N PRO A 152 24.04 -7.88 3.19
CA PRO A 152 23.40 -6.69 2.61
C PRO A 152 22.76 -6.93 1.24
N SER A 153 23.22 -7.93 0.49
CA SER A 153 22.64 -8.30 -0.82
C SER A 153 21.47 -9.27 -0.74
N PHE A 154 21.08 -9.68 0.48
CA PHE A 154 20.02 -10.68 0.65
C PHE A 154 18.64 -10.09 0.29
N PHE A 155 18.00 -10.63 -0.75
CA PHE A 155 16.62 -10.33 -1.17
C PHE A 155 16.22 -8.83 -1.16
N GLY A 156 17.09 -7.91 -1.53
CA GLY A 156 16.76 -6.48 -1.56
C GLY A 156 16.59 -5.83 -0.19
N TYR A 157 17.10 -6.44 0.89
CA TYR A 157 17.04 -5.90 2.25
C TYR A 157 17.76 -4.57 2.41
N VAL A 158 18.78 -4.33 1.58
CA VAL A 158 19.52 -3.07 1.53
C VAL A 158 19.56 -2.57 0.10
N SER A 159 19.18 -1.33 -0.12
CA SER A 159 19.31 -0.64 -1.39
C SER A 159 19.84 0.77 -1.18
N ALA A 160 20.79 1.19 -2.00
CA ALA A 160 21.48 2.49 -1.88
C ALA A 160 21.98 2.79 -0.45
N GLY A 161 22.46 1.77 0.28
CA GLY A 161 22.92 1.89 1.65
C GLY A 161 21.82 2.16 2.69
N ARG A 162 20.55 1.93 2.36
CA ARG A 162 19.38 2.08 3.21
C ARG A 162 18.80 0.72 3.58
N LEU A 163 18.45 0.52 4.85
CA LEU A 163 17.73 -0.65 5.29
C LEU A 163 16.27 -0.60 4.78
N GLN A 164 15.92 -1.53 3.90
CA GLN A 164 14.54 -1.72 3.39
C GLN A 164 13.82 -2.87 4.11
N ALA A 165 14.58 -3.75 4.73
CA ALA A 165 14.12 -4.92 5.48
C ALA A 165 13.07 -5.76 4.70
N TYR A 166 12.08 -6.26 5.41
CA TYR A 166 11.03 -7.14 4.90
C TYR A 166 10.14 -6.50 3.84
N PHE A 167 10.04 -5.16 3.80
CA PHE A 167 9.17 -4.43 2.88
C PHE A 167 9.83 -4.17 1.52
N GLN A 168 11.16 -4.35 1.41
CA GLN A 168 11.95 -3.93 0.26
C GLN A 168 11.71 -2.45 -0.11
N TYR A 169 11.29 -1.66 0.89
CA TYR A 169 11.01 -0.25 0.79
C TYR A 169 11.33 0.47 2.11
N ALA A 170 12.32 1.35 2.09
CA ALA A 170 12.93 1.90 3.30
C ALA A 170 11.98 2.77 4.14
N ASN A 171 11.03 3.48 3.53
CA ASN A 171 10.13 4.36 4.29
C ASN A 171 9.08 3.55 5.06
N THR A 172 8.47 2.54 4.46
CA THR A 172 7.54 1.64 5.17
C THR A 172 8.27 0.81 6.24
N ALA A 173 9.50 0.35 5.97
CA ALA A 173 10.33 -0.29 7.00
C ALA A 173 10.57 0.66 8.18
N ALA A 174 10.83 1.94 7.93
CA ALA A 174 10.98 2.95 8.96
C ALA A 174 9.72 3.13 9.81
N VAL A 175 8.52 3.14 9.20
CA VAL A 175 7.23 3.17 9.93
C VAL A 175 7.12 1.97 10.86
N TRP A 176 7.43 0.77 10.36
CA TRP A 176 7.42 -0.44 11.18
C TRP A 176 8.37 -0.33 12.39
N PHE A 177 9.62 0.13 12.20
CA PHE A 177 10.56 0.28 13.30
C PHE A 177 10.17 1.40 14.26
N ALA A 178 9.57 2.49 13.79
CA ALA A 178 9.00 3.54 14.62
C ALA A 178 7.85 3.03 15.50
N LEU A 179 6.91 2.26 14.93
CA LEU A 179 5.84 1.59 15.67
C LEU A 179 6.41 0.58 16.67
N SER A 180 7.41 -0.20 16.25
CA SER A 180 8.09 -1.18 17.12
C SER A 180 8.74 -0.50 18.34
N PHE A 181 9.39 0.65 18.15
CA PHE A 181 9.94 1.43 19.24
C PHE A 181 8.85 1.86 20.23
N LEU A 182 7.77 2.47 19.75
CA LEU A 182 6.66 2.93 20.59
C LEU A 182 5.99 1.76 21.34
N LEU A 183 5.84 0.61 20.69
CA LEU A 183 5.23 -0.57 21.28
C LEU A 183 6.10 -1.21 22.39
N LEU A 184 7.42 -1.25 22.19
CA LEU A 184 8.34 -1.72 23.23
C LEU A 184 8.47 -0.71 24.37
N LEU A 185 8.44 0.59 24.07
CA LEU A 185 8.45 1.66 25.09
C LEU A 185 7.24 1.58 26.04
N ASP A 186 6.09 1.18 25.52
CA ASP A 186 4.82 0.98 26.24
C ASP A 186 4.77 -0.37 26.99
N SER A 187 5.80 -1.21 26.88
CA SER A 187 5.81 -2.55 27.43
C SER A 187 6.25 -2.59 28.89
N PRO A 188 5.58 -3.37 29.75
CA PRO A 188 6.10 -3.73 31.06
C PRO A 188 7.14 -4.87 31.01
N LEU A 189 7.18 -5.66 29.92
CA LEU A 189 8.04 -6.84 29.78
C LEU A 189 9.42 -6.51 29.25
N PHE A 190 9.51 -5.51 28.37
CA PHE A 190 10.76 -5.07 27.75
C PHE A 190 11.37 -3.91 28.53
N THR A 191 12.70 -3.87 28.62
CA THR A 191 13.43 -2.77 29.22
C THR A 191 13.52 -1.59 28.26
N LYS A 192 13.82 -0.39 28.78
CA LYS A 192 14.06 0.78 27.92
C LYS A 192 15.28 0.61 26.99
N ILE A 193 16.20 -0.30 27.34
CA ILE A 193 17.36 -0.65 26.51
C ILE A 193 16.91 -1.44 25.28
N ASP A 194 15.91 -2.31 25.39
CA ASP A 194 15.41 -3.10 24.26
C ASP A 194 14.83 -2.23 23.15
N CYS A 195 14.35 -1.02 23.50
CA CYS A 195 13.89 -0.02 22.52
C CYS A 195 15.03 0.47 21.60
N LEU A 196 16.29 0.32 21.98
CA LEU A 196 17.42 0.68 21.12
C LEU A 196 17.48 -0.18 19.86
N VAL A 197 16.98 -1.41 19.91
CA VAL A 197 17.01 -2.31 18.76
C VAL A 197 16.17 -1.75 17.60
N PRO A 198 14.86 -1.50 17.71
CA PRO A 198 14.09 -0.89 16.63
C PRO A 198 14.55 0.55 16.33
N PHE A 199 15.10 1.29 17.31
CA PHE A 199 15.65 2.62 17.06
C PHE A 199 16.85 2.58 16.12
N ILE A 200 17.80 1.67 16.34
CA ILE A 200 18.95 1.47 15.43
C ILE A 200 18.46 1.07 14.04
N ALA A 201 17.50 0.13 13.96
CA ALA A 201 16.91 -0.27 12.69
C ALA A 201 16.26 0.93 11.95
N LEU A 202 15.52 1.80 12.68
CA LEU A 202 14.95 3.02 12.15
C LEU A 202 16.03 3.95 11.57
N VAL A 203 17.11 4.18 12.30
CA VAL A 203 18.25 5.01 11.85
C VAL A 203 18.86 4.44 10.56
N LEU A 204 19.03 3.13 10.46
CA LEU A 204 19.59 2.47 9.27
C LEU A 204 18.70 2.60 8.02
N THR A 205 17.41 2.89 8.16
CA THR A 205 16.53 3.16 6.99
C THR A 205 16.84 4.48 6.31
N ARG A 206 17.43 5.44 7.00
CA ARG A 206 17.71 6.82 6.54
C ARG A 206 16.46 7.51 5.97
N SER A 207 15.30 7.28 6.57
CA SER A 207 14.04 7.92 6.17
C SER A 207 13.82 9.21 6.95
N VAL A 208 14.07 10.35 6.31
CA VAL A 208 13.91 11.68 6.93
C VAL A 208 12.44 11.94 7.29
N ALA A 209 11.52 11.66 6.39
CA ALA A 209 10.10 11.86 6.62
C ALA A 209 9.60 11.08 7.85
N VAL A 210 9.94 9.79 7.94
CA VAL A 210 9.53 8.96 9.08
C VAL A 210 10.26 9.38 10.36
N ALA A 211 11.50 9.82 10.31
CA ALA A 211 12.20 10.33 11.50
C ALA A 211 11.45 11.53 12.11
N ILE A 212 10.95 12.45 11.28
CA ILE A 212 10.13 13.59 11.73
C ILE A 212 8.79 13.09 12.31
N LEU A 213 8.09 12.23 11.58
CA LEU A 213 6.81 11.68 12.04
C LEU A 213 6.94 10.82 13.29
N PHE A 214 8.05 10.08 13.44
CA PHE A 214 8.36 9.31 14.65
C PHE A 214 8.44 10.20 15.88
N VAL A 215 9.18 11.31 15.79
CA VAL A 215 9.26 12.25 16.93
C VAL A 215 7.90 12.87 17.22
N PHE A 216 7.11 13.19 16.19
CA PHE A 216 5.74 13.68 16.40
C PHE A 216 4.86 12.62 17.08
N GLY A 217 4.90 11.36 16.65
CA GLY A 217 4.21 10.24 17.31
C GLY A 217 4.71 10.01 18.74
N LEU A 218 6.02 10.06 18.97
CA LEU A 218 6.61 9.96 20.31
C LEU A 218 6.16 11.11 21.22
N MET A 219 6.08 12.32 20.69
CA MET A 219 5.56 13.48 21.44
C MET A 219 4.11 13.26 21.86
N ILE A 220 3.24 12.79 20.95
CA ILE A 220 1.86 12.43 21.27
C ILE A 220 1.84 11.40 22.40
N TYR A 221 2.62 10.33 22.29
CA TYR A 221 2.73 9.30 23.31
C TYR A 221 3.12 9.88 24.68
N LEU A 222 4.18 10.70 24.72
CA LEU A 222 4.69 11.31 25.96
C LEU A 222 3.66 12.26 26.60
N ILE A 223 2.95 13.07 25.81
CA ILE A 223 1.89 13.95 26.28
C ILE A 223 0.75 13.14 26.90
N LEU A 224 0.32 12.07 26.19
CA LEU A 224 -0.77 11.22 26.64
C LEU A 224 -0.41 10.45 27.93
N GLU A 225 0.87 10.08 28.10
CA GLU A 225 1.42 9.47 29.32
C GLU A 225 1.79 10.51 30.40
N LYS A 226 1.51 11.79 30.19
CA LYS A 226 1.81 12.89 31.11
C LYS A 226 3.28 12.91 31.54
N ARG A 227 4.21 12.61 30.61
CA ARG A 227 5.65 12.63 30.88
C ARG A 227 6.18 14.06 30.97
N SER A 228 7.36 14.20 31.56
CA SER A 228 7.98 15.50 31.84
C SER A 228 8.39 16.25 30.56
N MET A 229 8.51 17.59 30.66
CA MET A 229 9.05 18.43 29.59
C MET A 229 10.47 18.00 29.18
N ALA A 230 11.26 17.47 30.11
CA ALA A 230 12.60 16.95 29.82
C ALA A 230 12.56 15.77 28.83
N SER A 231 11.56 14.89 28.92
CA SER A 231 11.36 13.79 27.96
C SER A 231 11.05 14.31 26.55
N PHE A 232 10.27 15.38 26.45
CA PHE A 232 9.97 16.07 25.20
C PHE A 232 11.24 16.68 24.57
N LEU A 233 12.02 17.44 25.36
CA LEU A 233 13.28 18.04 24.88
C LEU A 233 14.28 16.96 24.43
N LEU A 234 14.34 15.83 25.12
CA LEU A 234 15.19 14.71 24.74
C LEU A 234 14.74 14.09 23.40
N ALA A 235 13.44 13.98 23.14
CA ALA A 235 12.92 13.50 21.86
C ALA A 235 13.29 14.45 20.70
N VAL A 236 13.14 15.77 20.89
CA VAL A 236 13.55 16.77 19.90
C VAL A 236 15.06 16.74 19.65
N PHE A 237 15.86 16.65 20.71
CA PHE A 237 17.31 16.52 20.58
C PHE A 237 17.70 15.25 19.83
N GLY A 238 17.05 14.12 20.12
CA GLY A 238 17.25 12.86 19.40
C GLY A 238 16.96 12.99 17.90
N LEU A 239 15.89 13.72 17.52
CA LEU A 239 15.60 13.99 16.11
C LEU A 239 16.72 14.78 15.44
N VAL A 240 17.14 15.89 16.06
CA VAL A 240 18.23 16.72 15.52
C VAL A 240 19.47 15.87 15.31
N LEU A 241 19.82 15.02 16.28
CA LEU A 241 20.96 14.11 16.18
C LEU A 241 20.82 13.12 15.01
N ILE A 242 19.63 12.51 14.83
CA ILE A 242 19.35 11.60 13.69
C ILE A 242 19.53 12.33 12.36
N LEU A 243 18.96 13.53 12.24
CA LEU A 243 19.05 14.32 11.01
C LEU A 243 20.51 14.73 10.72
N CYS A 244 21.27 15.11 11.74
CA CYS A 244 22.71 15.38 11.60
C CYS A 244 23.48 14.14 11.12
N ILE A 245 23.19 12.96 11.68
CA ILE A 245 23.80 11.70 11.24
C ILE A 245 23.44 11.41 9.77
N TYR A 246 22.20 11.59 9.36
CA TYR A 246 21.78 11.37 7.98
C TYR A 246 22.51 12.28 7.00
N GLU A 247 22.65 13.57 7.34
CA GLU A 247 23.35 14.53 6.49
C GLU A 247 24.85 14.20 6.40
N MET A 248 25.50 13.93 7.54
CA MET A 248 26.93 13.58 7.59
C MET A 248 27.24 12.29 6.80
N MET A 249 26.33 11.32 6.81
CA MET A 249 26.57 10.02 6.15
C MET A 249 26.34 10.05 4.63
N SER A 250 25.47 10.91 4.11
CA SER A 250 25.03 10.75 2.72
C SER A 250 24.40 11.98 2.06
N GLY A 251 24.44 13.17 2.66
CA GLY A 251 23.73 14.34 2.12
C GLY A 251 22.21 14.12 1.98
N ARG A 252 21.65 13.23 2.80
CA ARG A 252 20.30 12.67 2.65
C ARG A 252 19.17 13.70 2.80
N ILE A 253 19.43 14.81 3.51
CA ILE A 253 18.41 15.86 3.69
C ILE A 253 18.11 16.53 2.34
N VAL A 254 19.13 16.86 1.56
CA VAL A 254 18.97 17.49 0.23
C VAL A 254 18.18 16.58 -0.72
N GLU A 255 18.59 15.31 -0.81
CA GLU A 255 17.85 14.30 -1.58
C GLU A 255 16.38 14.14 -1.14
N SER A 256 16.13 14.19 0.18
CA SER A 256 14.78 14.08 0.74
C SER A 256 13.91 15.29 0.39
N VAL A 257 14.49 16.49 0.29
CA VAL A 257 13.78 17.70 -0.16
C VAL A 257 13.37 17.55 -1.63
N GLN A 258 14.28 17.08 -2.50
CA GLN A 258 13.97 16.82 -3.90
C GLN A 258 12.83 15.80 -4.04
N THR A 259 12.95 14.66 -3.38
CA THR A 259 11.89 13.64 -3.37
C THR A 259 10.55 14.18 -2.85
N PHE A 260 10.57 15.08 -1.85
CA PHE A 260 9.35 15.72 -1.34
C PHE A 260 8.72 16.65 -2.38
N ILE A 261 9.53 17.40 -3.14
CA ILE A 261 9.04 18.25 -4.24
C ILE A 261 8.39 17.39 -5.33
N GLU A 262 9.03 16.29 -5.72
CA GLU A 262 8.44 15.34 -6.68
C GLU A 262 7.07 14.81 -6.21
N ARG A 263 6.91 14.50 -4.92
CA ARG A 263 5.64 14.07 -4.35
C ARG A 263 4.56 15.15 -4.44
N ILE A 264 4.90 16.42 -4.22
CA ILE A 264 3.96 17.54 -4.39
C ILE A 264 3.51 17.62 -5.86
N ILE A 265 4.43 17.44 -6.81
CA ILE A 265 4.11 17.44 -8.24
C ILE A 265 3.19 16.24 -8.58
N GLN A 266 3.50 15.06 -8.07
CA GLN A 266 2.63 13.88 -8.24
C GLN A 266 1.22 14.11 -7.68
N ILE A 267 1.10 14.78 -6.51
CA ILE A 267 -0.20 15.14 -5.94
C ILE A 267 -0.96 16.10 -6.87
N TYR A 268 -0.29 17.08 -7.42
CA TYR A 268 -0.89 18.03 -8.37
C TYR A 268 -1.40 17.32 -9.63
N ASP A 269 -0.57 16.48 -10.25
CA ASP A 269 -0.95 15.70 -11.43
C ASP A 269 -2.04 14.68 -11.14
N GLY A 270 -1.96 14.02 -9.97
CA GLY A 270 -2.99 13.09 -9.50
C GLY A 270 -4.35 13.76 -9.27
N LEU A 271 -4.39 14.98 -8.72
CA LEU A 271 -5.63 15.74 -8.57
C LEU A 271 -6.22 16.17 -9.92
N ARG A 272 -5.37 16.52 -10.90
CA ARG A 272 -5.83 16.78 -12.27
C ARG A 272 -6.44 15.53 -12.89
N LEU A 273 -5.81 14.40 -12.71
CA LEU A 273 -6.29 13.12 -13.22
C LEU A 273 -7.59 12.69 -12.53
N ALA A 274 -7.70 12.86 -11.20
CA ALA A 274 -8.93 12.62 -10.44
C ALA A 274 -10.10 13.48 -10.94
N GLY A 275 -9.81 14.70 -11.42
CA GLY A 275 -10.82 15.60 -12.02
C GLY A 275 -11.49 15.04 -13.27
N SER A 276 -10.90 14.06 -13.96
CA SER A 276 -11.51 13.40 -15.13
C SER A 276 -12.62 12.41 -14.74
N SER A 277 -12.55 11.84 -13.53
CA SER A 277 -13.56 10.90 -12.99
C SER A 277 -13.73 11.05 -11.47
N PRO A 278 -14.25 12.20 -10.98
CA PRO A 278 -14.20 12.55 -9.56
C PRO A 278 -15.07 11.66 -8.67
N PHE A 279 -16.13 11.07 -9.19
CA PHE A 279 -17.09 10.30 -8.40
C PHE A 279 -16.75 8.82 -8.29
N ILE A 280 -16.32 8.22 -9.39
CA ILE A 280 -16.09 6.78 -9.51
C ILE A 280 -14.59 6.45 -9.45
N GLY A 281 -13.73 7.46 -9.71
CA GLY A 281 -12.29 7.25 -9.90
C GLY A 281 -11.95 6.80 -11.32
N ILE A 282 -10.67 6.68 -11.59
CA ILE A 282 -10.12 6.20 -12.88
C ILE A 282 -9.84 4.69 -12.87
N GLY A 283 -9.99 4.06 -11.72
CA GLY A 283 -9.80 2.63 -11.48
C GLY A 283 -8.54 2.27 -10.70
N PRO A 284 -8.62 1.20 -9.89
CA PRO A 284 -7.47 0.71 -9.13
C PRO A 284 -6.29 0.39 -10.05
N GLY A 285 -5.10 0.90 -9.68
CA GLY A 285 -3.88 0.75 -10.45
C GLY A 285 -3.76 1.63 -11.71
N ALA A 286 -4.82 2.34 -12.12
CA ALA A 286 -4.85 3.15 -13.34
C ALA A 286 -3.85 4.31 -13.32
N TRP A 287 -3.39 4.76 -12.15
CA TRP A 287 -2.33 5.76 -12.04
C TRP A 287 -1.10 5.38 -12.85
N ARG A 288 -0.57 4.17 -12.67
CA ARG A 288 0.63 3.68 -13.37
C ARG A 288 0.49 3.77 -14.89
N GLN A 289 -0.72 3.53 -15.41
CA GLN A 289 -1.01 3.53 -16.84
C GLN A 289 -1.22 4.94 -17.41
N SER A 290 -1.58 5.91 -16.54
CA SER A 290 -2.06 7.23 -16.98
C SER A 290 -1.13 8.39 -16.65
N TYR A 291 -0.26 8.28 -15.62
CA TYR A 291 0.48 9.44 -15.11
C TYR A 291 1.41 10.08 -16.16
N ARG A 292 2.03 9.27 -17.04
CA ARG A 292 2.95 9.77 -18.06
C ARG A 292 2.28 10.70 -19.08
N PHE A 293 0.97 10.58 -19.26
CA PHE A 293 0.19 11.44 -20.16
C PHE A 293 -0.23 12.78 -19.51
N VAL A 294 -0.17 12.87 -18.21
CA VAL A 294 -0.61 14.05 -17.45
C VAL A 294 0.51 14.71 -16.65
N GLN A 295 1.70 14.10 -16.55
CA GLN A 295 2.79 14.60 -15.75
C GLN A 295 3.21 16.02 -16.17
N SER A 296 3.30 16.92 -15.20
CA SER A 296 3.67 18.33 -15.39
C SER A 296 5.16 18.57 -15.26
N ALA A 297 5.90 17.61 -14.69
CA ALA A 297 7.35 17.60 -14.56
C ALA A 297 7.88 16.19 -14.74
N GLN A 298 9.20 16.09 -14.78
CA GLN A 298 9.92 14.83 -14.92
C GLN A 298 9.94 14.07 -13.60
N TYR A 299 9.33 12.90 -13.55
CA TYR A 299 9.42 11.94 -12.45
C TYR A 299 9.02 10.55 -12.93
N SER A 300 9.40 9.50 -12.18
CA SER A 300 8.96 8.13 -12.42
C SER A 300 8.32 7.59 -11.15
N ALA A 301 7.01 7.30 -11.19
CA ALA A 301 6.26 6.82 -10.03
C ALA A 301 5.17 5.83 -10.43
N ASN A 302 5.44 4.54 -10.32
CA ASN A 302 4.46 3.49 -10.60
C ASN A 302 3.27 3.51 -9.63
N VAL A 303 3.47 4.05 -8.42
CA VAL A 303 2.44 4.24 -7.40
C VAL A 303 2.51 5.68 -6.92
N ILE A 304 1.37 6.34 -6.76
CA ILE A 304 1.36 7.71 -6.24
C ILE A 304 1.71 7.73 -4.75
N HIS A 305 2.64 8.62 -4.37
CA HIS A 305 3.12 8.72 -2.99
C HIS A 305 2.17 9.52 -2.10
N CYS A 306 0.89 9.13 -2.12
CA CYS A 306 -0.15 9.66 -1.23
C CYS A 306 -1.31 8.64 -1.20
N GLY A 307 -1.44 7.89 -0.11
CA GLY A 307 -2.47 6.85 0.02
C GLY A 307 -3.90 7.38 -0.11
N TYR A 308 -4.18 8.59 0.38
CA TYR A 308 -5.51 9.19 0.24
C TYR A 308 -5.83 9.53 -1.22
N LEU A 309 -4.84 10.03 -1.95
CA LEU A 309 -5.02 10.34 -3.37
C LEU A 309 -5.11 9.04 -4.19
N GLN A 310 -4.40 7.99 -3.78
CA GLN A 310 -4.57 6.66 -4.38
C GLN A 310 -6.03 6.19 -4.25
N ILE A 311 -6.64 6.27 -3.06
CA ILE A 311 -8.06 5.90 -2.86
C ILE A 311 -8.98 6.77 -3.72
N LEU A 312 -8.69 8.08 -3.83
CA LEU A 312 -9.46 9.01 -4.67
C LEU A 312 -9.38 8.63 -6.16
N LEU A 313 -8.20 8.29 -6.64
CA LEU A 313 -7.99 7.86 -8.02
C LEU A 313 -8.65 6.50 -8.29
N ASP A 314 -8.56 5.57 -7.37
CA ASP A 314 -9.03 4.20 -7.54
C ASP A 314 -10.55 4.07 -7.47
N GLY A 315 -11.23 4.80 -6.58
CA GLY A 315 -12.66 4.65 -6.32
C GLY A 315 -13.46 5.95 -6.20
N GLY A 316 -12.83 7.09 -6.50
CA GLY A 316 -13.46 8.41 -6.48
C GLY A 316 -13.66 8.97 -5.08
N ILE A 317 -14.33 10.15 -5.03
CA ILE A 317 -14.56 10.89 -3.78
C ILE A 317 -15.40 10.10 -2.77
N PHE A 318 -16.31 9.25 -3.24
CA PHE A 318 -17.13 8.44 -2.34
C PHE A 318 -16.32 7.36 -1.63
N ALA A 319 -15.34 6.72 -2.31
CA ALA A 319 -14.45 5.74 -1.69
C ALA A 319 -13.54 6.41 -0.66
N LEU A 320 -12.96 7.57 -0.99
CA LEU A 320 -12.16 8.36 -0.05
C LEU A 320 -12.99 8.78 1.17
N THR A 321 -14.21 9.27 0.96
CA THR A 321 -15.11 9.67 2.05
C THR A 321 -15.44 8.48 2.95
N ALA A 322 -15.69 7.30 2.39
CA ALA A 322 -15.97 6.09 3.14
C ALA A 322 -14.77 5.66 4.02
N PHE A 323 -13.54 5.74 3.48
CA PHE A 323 -12.32 5.47 4.23
C PHE A 323 -12.11 6.47 5.38
N LEU A 324 -12.21 7.77 5.07
CA LEU A 324 -12.05 8.83 6.09
C LEU A 324 -13.14 8.73 7.17
N TRP A 325 -14.36 8.43 6.79
CA TRP A 325 -15.46 8.19 7.75
C TRP A 325 -15.12 7.06 8.72
N PHE A 326 -14.62 5.92 8.20
CA PHE A 326 -14.16 4.83 9.03
C PHE A 326 -13.07 5.28 10.02
N CYS A 327 -12.02 5.93 9.54
CA CYS A 327 -10.91 6.38 10.38
C CYS A 327 -11.37 7.39 11.45
N ILE A 328 -12.13 8.41 11.06
CA ILE A 328 -12.58 9.49 11.95
C ILE A 328 -13.52 8.95 13.03
N THR A 329 -14.50 8.13 12.66
CA THR A 329 -15.45 7.59 13.63
C THR A 329 -14.75 6.72 14.67
N ARG A 330 -13.80 5.86 14.25
CA ARG A 330 -13.02 5.04 15.17
C ARG A 330 -12.09 5.86 16.06
N MET A 331 -11.42 6.87 15.51
CA MET A 331 -10.59 7.78 16.30
C MET A 331 -11.41 8.54 17.36
N ILE A 332 -12.61 9.03 17.02
CA ILE A 332 -13.50 9.69 18.00
C ILE A 332 -13.86 8.73 19.12
N CYS A 333 -14.19 7.46 18.82
CA CYS A 333 -14.48 6.45 19.82
C CYS A 333 -13.27 6.20 20.74
N ILE A 334 -12.07 6.02 20.17
CA ILE A 334 -10.84 5.80 20.93
C ILE A 334 -10.55 6.98 21.87
N PHE A 335 -10.70 8.23 21.40
CA PHE A 335 -10.47 9.41 22.25
C PHE A 335 -11.48 9.52 23.40
N LYS A 336 -12.75 9.19 23.16
CA LYS A 336 -13.80 9.22 24.21
C LYS A 336 -13.59 8.17 25.29
N GLU A 337 -13.09 7.00 24.91
CA GLU A 337 -12.92 5.85 25.82
C GLU A 337 -11.48 5.59 26.23
N ARG A 338 -10.59 6.50 25.93
CA ARG A 338 -9.15 6.35 26.09
C ARG A 338 -8.73 5.79 27.46
N SER A 339 -9.40 6.19 28.55
CA SER A 339 -9.11 5.72 29.91
C SER A 339 -9.36 4.23 30.12
N ASN A 340 -10.21 3.64 29.29
CA ASN A 340 -10.65 2.25 29.40
C ASN A 340 -9.94 1.33 28.40
N ILE A 341 -9.24 1.91 27.40
CA ILE A 341 -8.55 1.14 26.37
C ILE A 341 -7.12 0.81 26.83
N PRO A 342 -6.74 -0.48 26.90
CA PRO A 342 -5.37 -0.88 27.16
C PRO A 342 -4.41 -0.28 26.15
N HIS A 343 -3.26 0.18 26.59
CA HIS A 343 -2.21 0.75 25.71
C HIS A 343 -2.68 1.94 24.86
N SER A 344 -3.69 2.69 25.30
CA SER A 344 -4.34 3.75 24.51
C SER A 344 -3.38 4.82 24.00
N SER A 345 -2.34 5.18 24.75
CA SER A 345 -1.35 6.17 24.35
C SER A 345 -0.53 5.70 23.15
N PHE A 346 -0.09 4.44 23.16
CA PHE A 346 0.57 3.80 22.05
C PHE A 346 -0.37 3.67 20.83
N VAL A 347 -1.60 3.20 21.05
CA VAL A 347 -2.61 3.03 19.97
C VAL A 347 -2.85 4.34 19.25
N VAL A 348 -3.09 5.44 19.98
CA VAL A 348 -3.31 6.77 19.37
C VAL A 348 -2.07 7.26 18.63
N ALA A 349 -0.89 7.17 19.25
CA ALA A 349 0.35 7.61 18.62
C ALA A 349 0.65 6.81 17.34
N GLY A 350 0.44 5.49 17.37
CA GLY A 350 0.63 4.60 16.22
C GLY A 350 -0.34 4.89 15.08
N ILE A 351 -1.64 5.09 15.37
CA ILE A 351 -2.63 5.46 14.35
C ILE A 351 -2.25 6.79 13.69
N VAL A 352 -1.93 7.81 14.49
CA VAL A 352 -1.57 9.13 13.97
C VAL A 352 -0.31 9.05 13.10
N LEU A 353 0.69 8.30 13.52
CA LEU A 353 1.92 8.10 12.74
C LEU A 353 1.61 7.47 11.37
N MET A 354 0.83 6.38 11.33
CA MET A 354 0.46 5.70 10.09
C MET A 354 -0.40 6.60 9.19
N LEU A 355 -1.43 7.25 9.71
CA LEU A 355 -2.32 8.13 8.93
C LEU A 355 -1.57 9.35 8.36
N LEU A 356 -0.62 9.93 9.10
CA LEU A 356 0.22 11.01 8.58
C LEU A 356 1.20 10.51 7.52
N HIS A 357 1.75 9.31 7.67
CA HIS A 357 2.64 8.75 6.67
C HIS A 357 1.88 8.38 5.37
N PHE A 358 0.62 7.96 5.45
CA PHE A 358 -0.25 7.76 4.28
C PHE A 358 -0.45 9.04 3.44
N MET A 359 -0.25 10.24 4.01
CA MET A 359 -0.32 11.49 3.25
C MET A 359 0.87 11.68 2.30
N VAL A 360 1.99 11.04 2.60
CA VAL A 360 3.27 11.32 1.94
C VAL A 360 3.94 10.08 1.36
N ASP A 361 3.33 8.89 1.47
CA ASP A 361 3.93 7.64 0.99
C ASP A 361 2.90 6.57 0.59
N ILE A 362 3.41 5.42 0.11
CA ILE A 362 2.69 4.31 -0.51
C ILE A 362 2.25 3.21 0.47
N ASP A 363 2.26 3.45 1.77
CA ASP A 363 2.04 2.41 2.79
C ASP A 363 0.74 1.62 2.63
N ILE A 364 -0.29 2.23 2.03
CA ILE A 364 -1.55 1.55 1.70
C ILE A 364 -1.38 0.33 0.79
N GLN A 365 -0.24 0.20 0.11
CA GLN A 365 0.07 -0.98 -0.70
C GLN A 365 0.60 -2.16 0.13
N PHE A 366 0.88 -1.95 1.41
CA PHE A 366 1.44 -2.97 2.29
C PHE A 366 0.38 -3.52 3.24
N ALA A 367 -0.14 -4.69 2.94
CA ALA A 367 -1.18 -5.36 3.71
C ALA A 367 -0.87 -5.45 5.22
N PHE A 368 0.41 -5.56 5.60
CA PHE A 368 0.83 -5.59 6.99
C PHE A 368 0.54 -4.27 7.73
N ILE A 369 0.80 -3.13 7.07
CA ILE A 369 0.53 -1.80 7.66
C ILE A 369 -0.98 -1.56 7.74
N ASP A 370 -1.73 -1.94 6.71
CA ASP A 370 -3.18 -1.83 6.68
C ASP A 370 -3.82 -2.63 7.83
N LEU A 371 -3.34 -3.86 8.04
CA LEU A 371 -3.80 -4.75 9.09
C LEU A 371 -3.49 -4.18 10.49
N LEU A 372 -2.30 -3.59 10.69
CA LEU A 372 -1.97 -2.92 11.97
C LEU A 372 -2.83 -1.67 12.20
N LEU A 373 -3.05 -0.85 11.17
CA LEU A 373 -3.91 0.32 11.28
C LEU A 373 -5.33 -0.07 11.70
N VAL A 374 -5.89 -1.09 11.06
CA VAL A 374 -7.23 -1.59 11.39
C VAL A 374 -7.27 -2.22 12.79
N LEU A 375 -6.25 -2.99 13.19
CA LEU A 375 -6.13 -3.54 14.54
C LEU A 375 -6.21 -2.43 15.61
N PHE A 376 -5.52 -1.32 15.40
CA PHE A 376 -5.52 -0.22 16.35
C PHE A 376 -6.83 0.58 16.29
N LEU A 377 -7.36 0.87 15.11
CA LEU A 377 -8.65 1.56 14.93
C LEU A 377 -9.83 0.78 15.51
N SER A 378 -9.75 -0.55 15.54
CA SER A 378 -10.81 -1.40 16.10
C SER A 378 -10.91 -1.35 17.64
N ARG A 379 -10.02 -0.61 18.32
CA ARG A 379 -10.05 -0.43 19.78
C ARG A 379 -11.10 0.56 20.27
N GLY A 380 -11.73 1.32 19.40
CA GLY A 380 -12.85 2.18 19.79
C GLY A 380 -14.04 1.36 20.26
N ASN A 381 -14.47 1.54 21.53
CA ASN A 381 -15.63 0.81 22.07
C ASN A 381 -16.93 1.43 21.54
N GLU A 382 -17.94 0.59 21.42
CA GLU A 382 -19.16 0.82 20.66
C GLU A 382 -20.23 1.62 21.40
N LYS A 383 -20.10 1.75 22.71
CA LYS A 383 -21.08 2.50 23.53
C LYS A 383 -21.26 3.96 23.08
N TYR A 384 -20.26 4.53 22.39
CA TYR A 384 -20.25 5.91 21.89
C TYR A 384 -20.29 6.03 20.37
N SER A 385 -20.36 4.91 19.65
CA SER A 385 -20.68 4.93 18.22
C SER A 385 -21.90 5.84 18.01
N ILE A 386 -21.77 6.79 17.09
CA ILE A 386 -22.93 7.51 16.54
C ILE A 386 -23.97 6.44 16.28
N LYS A 387 -25.22 6.59 16.82
CA LYS A 387 -26.30 5.62 16.63
C LYS A 387 -26.26 5.15 15.19
N GLU A 388 -25.50 4.09 14.94
CA GLU A 388 -25.38 3.53 13.61
C GLU A 388 -26.80 3.08 13.27
N LEU A 389 -27.26 3.43 12.06
CA LEU A 389 -28.51 2.96 11.51
C LEU A 389 -28.58 1.46 11.73
N SER A 390 -29.27 1.04 12.79
CA SER A 390 -29.47 -0.37 13.11
C SER A 390 -30.47 -0.93 12.10
N PHE A 391 -29.99 -1.24 10.90
CA PHE A 391 -30.71 -2.12 10.00
C PHE A 391 -30.70 -3.51 10.67
N GLY A 392 -31.80 -3.90 11.27
CA GLY A 392 -31.96 -5.21 11.89
C GLY A 392 -31.95 -6.32 10.85
N PHE A 393 -30.79 -6.57 10.24
CA PHE A 393 -30.63 -7.70 9.34
C PHE A 393 -30.74 -9.02 10.12
N PRO A 394 -31.54 -9.97 9.65
CA PRO A 394 -31.63 -11.28 10.30
C PRO A 394 -30.30 -12.03 10.19
N ASN A 395 -30.01 -12.90 11.15
CA ASN A 395 -28.74 -13.65 11.23
C ASN A 395 -28.35 -14.39 9.94
N TRP A 396 -29.34 -14.87 9.17
CA TRP A 396 -29.07 -15.52 7.88
C TRP A 396 -28.51 -14.55 6.83
N ALA A 397 -28.95 -13.29 6.86
CA ALA A 397 -28.46 -12.27 5.90
C ALA A 397 -26.99 -11.90 6.20
N ASN A 398 -26.60 -11.82 7.48
CA ASN A 398 -25.20 -11.56 7.85
C ASN A 398 -24.28 -12.72 7.44
N LYS A 399 -24.73 -13.97 7.66
CA LYS A 399 -24.00 -15.15 7.18
C LYS A 399 -23.90 -15.15 5.65
N GLY A 400 -24.97 -14.77 4.96
CA GLY A 400 -24.98 -14.61 3.52
C GLY A 400 -23.99 -13.55 3.04
N CYS A 401 -23.93 -12.39 3.70
CA CYS A 401 -22.95 -11.34 3.37
C CYS A 401 -21.50 -11.81 3.58
N LEU A 402 -21.19 -12.51 4.68
CA LEU A 402 -19.86 -13.06 4.90
C LEU A 402 -19.46 -14.08 3.81
N LEU A 403 -20.37 -15.01 3.50
CA LEU A 403 -20.13 -16.01 2.45
C LEU A 403 -19.95 -15.35 1.09
N LEU A 404 -20.71 -14.28 0.82
CA LEU A 404 -20.53 -13.48 -0.40
C LEU A 404 -19.17 -12.79 -0.44
N CYS A 405 -18.75 -12.14 0.64
CA CYS A 405 -17.41 -11.54 0.75
C CYS A 405 -16.30 -12.59 0.55
N LEU A 406 -16.42 -13.75 1.19
CA LEU A 406 -15.50 -14.88 1.01
C LEU A 406 -15.44 -15.36 -0.44
N SER A 407 -16.59 -15.49 -1.09
CA SER A 407 -16.67 -15.94 -2.48
C SER A 407 -16.05 -14.92 -3.43
N ILE A 408 -16.28 -13.62 -3.20
CA ILE A 408 -15.68 -12.53 -3.99
C ILE A 408 -14.16 -12.54 -3.80
N ILE A 409 -13.68 -12.57 -2.56
CA ILE A 409 -12.23 -12.56 -2.28
C ILE A 409 -11.57 -13.84 -2.82
N PHE A 410 -12.21 -15.00 -2.73
CA PHE A 410 -11.72 -16.23 -3.34
C PHE A 410 -11.61 -16.11 -4.86
N GLY A 411 -12.63 -15.54 -5.51
CA GLY A 411 -12.62 -15.26 -6.95
C GLY A 411 -11.48 -14.30 -7.33
N LEU A 412 -11.31 -13.20 -6.60
CA LEU A 412 -10.23 -12.22 -6.82
C LEU A 412 -8.85 -12.86 -6.60
N THR A 413 -8.70 -13.69 -5.56
CA THR A 413 -7.47 -14.47 -5.32
C THR A 413 -7.13 -15.36 -6.51
N THR A 414 -8.12 -16.12 -7.00
CA THR A 414 -7.94 -17.03 -8.13
C THR A 414 -7.54 -16.27 -9.39
N ILE A 415 -8.24 -15.16 -9.70
CA ILE A 415 -7.94 -14.30 -10.86
C ILE A 415 -6.51 -13.75 -10.74
N THR A 416 -6.12 -13.24 -9.57
CA THR A 416 -4.81 -12.62 -9.36
C THR A 416 -3.67 -13.66 -9.41
N CYS A 417 -3.86 -14.85 -8.84
CA CYS A 417 -2.87 -15.93 -8.93
C CYS A 417 -2.71 -16.42 -10.37
N TYR A 418 -3.82 -16.58 -11.11
CA TYR A 418 -3.77 -16.98 -12.52
C TYR A 418 -3.15 -15.89 -13.39
N ARG A 419 -3.44 -14.62 -13.12
CA ARG A 419 -2.77 -13.46 -13.73
C ARG A 419 -1.25 -13.52 -13.54
N SER A 420 -0.79 -13.75 -12.30
CA SER A 420 0.64 -13.87 -12.00
C SER A 420 1.29 -15.02 -12.78
N TYR A 421 0.60 -16.15 -12.92
CA TYR A 421 1.05 -17.26 -13.74
C TYR A 421 1.17 -16.88 -15.22
N LEU A 422 0.16 -16.17 -15.79
CA LEU A 422 0.20 -15.74 -17.19
C LEU A 422 1.37 -14.78 -17.46
N ILE A 423 1.65 -13.86 -16.54
CA ILE A 423 2.79 -12.94 -16.61
C ILE A 423 4.11 -13.73 -16.61
N GLU A 424 4.25 -14.73 -15.74
CA GLU A 424 5.48 -15.52 -15.65
C GLU A 424 5.73 -16.39 -16.90
N VAL A 425 4.67 -16.96 -17.47
CA VAL A 425 4.75 -17.82 -18.67
C VAL A 425 4.78 -17.00 -19.96
N GLY A 426 4.40 -15.73 -19.92
CA GLY A 426 4.24 -14.87 -21.11
C GLY A 426 3.10 -15.35 -22.02
N ASP A 427 1.98 -15.83 -21.46
CA ASP A 427 0.83 -16.27 -22.24
C ASP A 427 -0.29 -15.23 -22.22
N ARG A 428 -1.00 -15.08 -23.34
CA ARG A 428 -2.15 -14.18 -23.48
C ARG A 428 -3.31 -14.56 -22.56
N GLY A 429 -3.48 -15.84 -22.29
CA GLY A 429 -4.59 -16.38 -21.52
C GLY A 429 -5.96 -16.19 -22.17
N PRO A 430 -7.05 -16.43 -21.42
CA PRO A 430 -8.42 -16.17 -21.86
C PRO A 430 -8.71 -14.69 -22.15
N SER A 431 -9.72 -14.41 -22.96
CA SER A 431 -10.08 -13.05 -23.41
C SER A 431 -10.36 -12.04 -22.29
N CYS A 432 -10.69 -12.50 -21.08
CA CYS A 432 -10.86 -11.61 -19.93
C CYS A 432 -9.55 -10.98 -19.42
N PHE A 433 -8.37 -11.48 -19.84
CA PHE A 433 -7.05 -10.93 -19.53
C PHE A 433 -6.46 -10.08 -20.66
N GLU A 434 -7.06 -10.05 -21.84
CA GLU A 434 -6.58 -9.27 -22.99
C GLU A 434 -6.46 -7.77 -22.72
N LYS A 435 -7.23 -7.24 -21.76
CA LYS A 435 -7.17 -5.83 -21.34
C LYS A 435 -6.21 -5.57 -20.17
N ASP A 436 -5.50 -6.59 -19.71
CA ASP A 436 -4.52 -6.47 -18.66
C ASP A 436 -3.18 -6.05 -19.28
N PRO A 437 -2.69 -4.83 -18.98
CA PRO A 437 -1.49 -4.31 -19.64
C PRO A 437 -0.24 -5.13 -19.34
N GLU A 438 -0.10 -5.67 -18.11
CA GLU A 438 1.10 -6.44 -17.74
C GLU A 438 1.08 -7.87 -18.33
N VAL A 439 -0.09 -8.52 -18.41
CA VAL A 439 -0.22 -9.81 -19.09
C VAL A 439 0.09 -9.64 -20.57
N THR A 440 -0.47 -8.61 -21.18
CA THR A 440 -0.25 -8.32 -22.60
C THR A 440 1.21 -7.96 -22.89
N GLU A 441 1.85 -7.13 -22.06
CA GLU A 441 3.26 -6.76 -22.19
C GLU A 441 4.16 -8.00 -22.18
N ASN A 442 3.98 -8.90 -21.21
CA ASN A 442 4.80 -10.11 -21.13
C ASN A 442 4.52 -11.09 -22.29
N TYR A 443 3.29 -11.16 -22.77
CA TYR A 443 2.97 -11.92 -23.97
C TYR A 443 3.69 -11.36 -25.21
N LEU A 444 3.65 -10.04 -25.41
CA LEU A 444 4.35 -9.39 -26.54
C LEU A 444 5.88 -9.52 -26.43
N LEU A 445 6.44 -9.40 -25.22
CA LEU A 445 7.86 -9.66 -24.97
C LEU A 445 8.26 -11.07 -25.42
N ARG A 446 7.48 -12.09 -25.07
CA ARG A 446 7.73 -13.45 -25.53
C ARG A 446 7.71 -13.57 -27.07
N LEU A 447 6.73 -12.95 -27.73
CA LEU A 447 6.68 -12.94 -29.19
C LEU A 447 7.90 -12.25 -29.83
N CYS A 448 8.39 -11.17 -29.20
CA CYS A 448 9.65 -10.52 -29.61
C CYS A 448 10.86 -11.48 -29.48
N ASP A 449 10.96 -12.21 -28.38
CA ASP A 449 12.04 -13.19 -28.14
C ASP A 449 11.97 -14.35 -29.14
N GLU A 450 10.78 -14.74 -29.58
CA GLU A 450 10.54 -15.76 -30.62
C GLU A 450 10.77 -15.23 -32.03
N GLY A 451 10.95 -13.90 -32.21
CA GLY A 451 11.15 -13.24 -33.51
C GLY A 451 9.84 -13.01 -34.30
N GLU A 452 8.70 -13.18 -33.67
CA GLU A 452 7.33 -13.07 -34.26
C GLU A 452 6.88 -11.60 -34.33
N TYR A 453 7.69 -10.71 -34.92
CA TYR A 453 7.47 -9.26 -34.90
C TYR A 453 6.16 -8.82 -35.57
N ALA A 454 5.72 -9.49 -36.63
CA ALA A 454 4.43 -9.19 -37.27
C ALA A 454 3.27 -9.48 -36.30
N SER A 455 3.33 -10.57 -35.56
CA SER A 455 2.34 -10.94 -34.56
C SER A 455 2.30 -9.93 -33.40
N VAL A 456 3.45 -9.32 -33.03
CA VAL A 456 3.50 -8.24 -32.04
C VAL A 456 2.75 -7.00 -32.52
N VAL A 457 2.97 -6.57 -33.77
CA VAL A 457 2.31 -5.40 -34.35
C VAL A 457 0.80 -5.64 -34.45
N ASP A 458 0.37 -6.78 -34.98
CA ASP A 458 -1.05 -7.13 -35.12
C ASP A 458 -1.75 -7.22 -33.75
N ALA A 459 -1.09 -7.80 -32.76
CA ALA A 459 -1.62 -7.89 -31.40
C ALA A 459 -1.72 -6.50 -30.76
N ALA A 460 -0.71 -5.65 -30.87
CA ALA A 460 -0.72 -4.29 -30.35
C ALA A 460 -1.83 -3.45 -30.97
N ASP A 461 -2.05 -3.55 -32.29
CA ASP A 461 -3.10 -2.83 -33.02
C ASP A 461 -4.50 -3.33 -32.69
N SER A 462 -4.65 -4.65 -32.46
CA SER A 462 -5.95 -5.25 -32.10
C SER A 462 -6.43 -4.85 -30.71
N LEU A 463 -5.50 -4.52 -29.82
CA LEU A 463 -5.77 -4.30 -28.40
C LEU A 463 -6.43 -2.96 -28.11
N ARG A 464 -6.73 -2.07 -29.06
CA ARG A 464 -7.45 -0.78 -28.86
C ARG A 464 -7.66 -0.44 -27.37
N LEU A 465 -6.60 -0.60 -26.58
CA LEU A 465 -6.60 -0.30 -25.16
C LEU A 465 -6.85 1.19 -25.05
N ARG A 466 -7.75 1.58 -24.18
CA ARG A 466 -7.98 3.00 -23.83
C ARG A 466 -6.71 3.70 -23.30
N SER A 467 -5.68 2.93 -22.99
CA SER A 467 -4.35 3.36 -22.61
C SER A 467 -3.34 2.42 -23.26
N GLU A 468 -2.85 2.80 -24.37
CA GLU A 468 -1.61 2.27 -24.93
C GLU A 468 -0.50 2.64 -23.96
N THR A 469 -0.04 1.67 -23.17
CA THR A 469 1.08 1.94 -22.26
C THR A 469 2.32 2.26 -23.08
N SER A 470 3.22 3.10 -22.55
CA SER A 470 4.48 3.41 -23.24
C SER A 470 5.24 2.14 -23.59
N GLU A 471 5.20 1.16 -22.72
CA GLU A 471 5.87 -0.12 -22.85
C GLU A 471 5.31 -0.93 -24.04
N LEU A 472 4.00 -1.04 -24.18
CA LEU A 472 3.35 -1.73 -25.31
C LEU A 472 3.64 -1.04 -26.65
N GLN A 473 3.59 0.29 -26.67
CA GLN A 473 3.93 1.07 -27.86
C GLN A 473 5.40 0.90 -28.24
N LEU A 474 6.31 0.89 -27.28
CA LEU A 474 7.74 0.67 -27.55
C LEU A 474 8.02 -0.74 -28.09
N LEU A 475 7.29 -1.77 -27.63
CA LEU A 475 7.41 -3.13 -28.20
C LEU A 475 6.92 -3.16 -29.67
N LYS A 476 5.81 -2.48 -29.98
CA LYS A 476 5.34 -2.32 -31.35
C LYS A 476 6.36 -1.59 -32.22
N ILE A 477 6.86 -0.44 -31.77
CA ILE A 477 7.87 0.37 -32.47
C ILE A 477 9.15 -0.43 -32.73
N GLY A 478 9.66 -1.13 -31.72
CA GLY A 478 10.84 -2.00 -31.86
C GLY A 478 10.62 -3.11 -32.91
N SER A 479 9.42 -3.70 -32.92
CA SER A 479 9.05 -4.75 -33.89
C SER A 479 8.95 -4.19 -35.32
N LEU A 480 8.40 -2.99 -35.50
CA LEU A 480 8.39 -2.30 -36.80
C LEU A 480 9.80 -2.05 -37.31
N TYR A 481 10.72 -1.59 -36.47
CA TYR A 481 12.14 -1.43 -36.85
C TYR A 481 12.79 -2.78 -37.23
N CYS A 482 12.51 -3.85 -36.50
CA CYS A 482 13.02 -5.19 -36.81
C CYS A 482 12.51 -5.73 -38.15
N MET A 483 11.32 -5.31 -38.60
CA MET A 483 10.71 -5.64 -39.88
C MET A 483 11.14 -4.68 -41.02
N ASP A 484 12.07 -3.75 -40.77
CA ASP A 484 12.54 -2.69 -41.70
C ASP A 484 11.42 -1.71 -42.15
N MET A 485 10.33 -1.60 -41.35
CA MET A 485 9.23 -0.64 -41.57
C MET A 485 9.58 0.68 -40.86
N ARG A 486 10.63 1.35 -41.33
CA ARG A 486 11.24 2.48 -40.61
C ARG A 486 10.36 3.72 -40.55
N ASP A 487 9.62 4.03 -41.61
CA ASP A 487 8.77 5.22 -41.68
C ASP A 487 7.61 5.09 -40.66
N ASP A 488 6.96 3.92 -40.59
CA ASP A 488 5.88 3.64 -39.63
C ASP A 488 6.39 3.64 -38.18
N ALA A 489 7.60 3.09 -37.96
CA ALA A 489 8.22 3.07 -36.63
C ALA A 489 8.58 4.49 -36.15
N GLU A 490 9.13 5.33 -37.03
CA GLU A 490 9.47 6.73 -36.74
C GLU A 490 8.20 7.53 -36.42
N GLU A 491 7.13 7.37 -37.23
CA GLU A 491 5.87 8.05 -37.00
C GLU A 491 5.27 7.68 -35.64
N CYS A 492 5.15 6.39 -35.33
CA CYS A 492 4.65 5.91 -34.04
C CYS A 492 5.48 6.42 -32.86
N LEU A 493 6.82 6.45 -33.00
CA LEU A 493 7.72 6.93 -31.95
C LEU A 493 7.54 8.43 -31.69
N LEU A 494 7.46 9.23 -32.74
CA LEU A 494 7.23 10.68 -32.63
C LEU A 494 5.85 11.02 -32.06
N GLU A 495 4.83 10.24 -32.39
CA GLU A 495 3.50 10.37 -31.78
C GLU A 495 3.54 10.06 -30.29
N LEU A 496 4.22 8.99 -29.89
CA LEU A 496 4.37 8.63 -28.48
C LEU A 496 5.11 9.72 -27.69
N ILE A 497 6.18 10.28 -28.24
CA ILE A 497 6.91 11.40 -27.63
C ILE A 497 6.00 12.64 -27.51
N ASP A 498 5.21 12.95 -28.54
CA ASP A 498 4.29 14.09 -28.51
C ASP A 498 3.19 13.94 -27.44
N MET A 499 2.70 12.70 -27.23
CA MET A 499 1.75 12.39 -26.16
C MET A 499 2.39 12.49 -24.76
N GLN A 500 3.67 12.15 -24.62
CA GLN A 500 4.38 12.04 -23.34
C GLN A 500 5.59 12.98 -23.24
N LYS A 501 5.43 14.25 -23.56
CA LYS A 501 6.48 15.27 -23.69
C LYS A 501 7.42 15.43 -22.50
N LYS A 502 7.04 14.93 -21.31
CA LYS A 502 7.82 15.01 -20.06
C LYS A 502 8.46 13.68 -19.66
N ASN A 503 8.31 12.63 -20.47
CA ASN A 503 8.88 11.32 -20.21
C ASN A 503 10.31 11.23 -20.75
N VAL A 504 11.31 11.55 -19.93
CA VAL A 504 12.73 11.55 -20.32
C VAL A 504 13.25 10.17 -20.71
N ASP A 505 12.79 9.14 -20.06
CA ASP A 505 13.23 7.79 -20.40
C ASP A 505 12.79 7.42 -21.83
N LEU A 506 11.64 7.95 -22.26
CA LEU A 506 11.20 7.82 -23.65
C LEU A 506 12.12 8.54 -24.63
N TYR A 507 12.59 9.76 -24.30
CA TYR A 507 13.56 10.48 -25.14
C TYR A 507 14.90 9.73 -25.25
N LYS A 508 15.39 9.16 -24.15
CA LYS A 508 16.62 8.33 -24.17
C LYS A 508 16.46 7.12 -25.08
N THR A 509 15.32 6.44 -24.98
CA THR A 509 14.98 5.30 -25.83
C THR A 509 14.86 5.72 -27.29
N ALA A 510 14.17 6.82 -27.57
CA ALA A 510 14.04 7.37 -28.92
C ALA A 510 15.40 7.77 -29.54
N THR A 511 16.25 8.42 -28.75
CA THR A 511 17.61 8.74 -29.19
C THR A 511 18.38 7.48 -29.56
N ALA A 512 18.31 6.42 -28.78
CA ALA A 512 18.94 5.14 -29.09
C ALA A 512 18.42 4.52 -30.41
N TYR A 513 17.11 4.59 -30.68
CA TYR A 513 16.54 4.15 -31.95
C TYR A 513 16.99 5.01 -33.11
N PHE A 514 16.99 6.34 -32.99
CA PHE A 514 17.40 7.27 -34.02
C PHE A 514 18.90 7.18 -34.31
N ASP A 515 19.74 6.93 -33.31
CA ASP A 515 21.19 6.72 -33.49
C ASP A 515 21.48 5.42 -34.25
N TYR A 516 20.67 4.37 -34.04
CA TYR A 516 20.89 3.07 -34.69
C TYR A 516 20.25 2.96 -36.07
N TYR A 517 18.99 3.41 -36.22
CA TYR A 517 18.24 3.27 -37.49
C TYR A 517 18.22 4.53 -38.34
N GLY A 518 18.62 5.67 -37.79
CA GLY A 518 18.53 7.00 -38.42
C GLY A 518 17.17 7.67 -38.12
N ILE A 519 17.12 8.97 -38.40
CA ILE A 519 15.89 9.78 -38.33
C ILE A 519 15.76 10.57 -39.63
N SER A 520 14.55 10.67 -40.19
CA SER A 520 14.26 11.47 -41.37
C SER A 520 14.44 12.97 -41.09
N ASN A 521 14.63 13.79 -42.12
CA ASN A 521 14.71 15.25 -41.97
C ASN A 521 13.40 15.82 -41.40
N GLU A 522 12.25 15.28 -41.82
CA GLU A 522 10.94 15.67 -41.33
C GLU A 522 10.76 15.28 -39.88
N GLY A 523 11.14 14.04 -39.50
CA GLY A 523 11.13 13.55 -38.12
C GLY A 523 11.98 14.41 -37.21
N ARG A 524 13.18 14.84 -37.64
CA ARG A 524 14.05 15.73 -36.86
C ARG A 524 13.40 17.09 -36.60
N ILE A 525 12.73 17.67 -37.59
CA ILE A 525 12.00 18.94 -37.44
C ILE A 525 10.83 18.77 -36.45
N ARG A 526 10.09 17.65 -36.55
CA ARG A 526 8.99 17.34 -35.67
C ARG A 526 9.46 17.13 -34.21
N LEU A 527 10.53 16.37 -34.00
CA LEU A 527 11.14 16.16 -32.70
C LEU A 527 11.56 17.48 -32.05
N THR A 528 12.30 18.34 -32.77
CA THR A 528 12.70 19.66 -32.26
C THR A 528 11.50 20.51 -31.85
N ARG A 529 10.41 20.44 -32.62
CA ARG A 529 9.14 21.16 -32.24
C ARG A 529 8.57 20.64 -30.94
N ILE A 530 8.51 19.31 -30.73
CA ILE A 530 8.00 18.68 -29.52
C ILE A 530 8.88 19.06 -28.33
N GLU A 531 10.21 19.03 -28.48
CA GLU A 531 11.17 19.43 -27.44
C GLU A 531 10.97 20.89 -27.00
N ASN A 532 10.83 21.81 -27.97
CA ASN A 532 10.56 23.21 -27.67
C ASN A 532 9.25 23.39 -26.91
N GLN A 533 8.19 22.71 -27.31
CA GLN A 533 6.91 22.73 -26.59
C GLN A 533 7.04 22.14 -25.17
N ALA A 534 7.81 21.06 -25.00
CA ALA A 534 8.09 20.48 -23.69
C ALA A 534 8.82 21.48 -22.78
N ASN A 535 9.79 22.22 -23.31
CA ASN A 535 10.53 23.26 -22.59
C ASN A 535 9.64 24.44 -22.20
N GLU A 536 8.79 24.95 -23.11
CA GLU A 536 7.81 26.00 -22.79
C GLU A 536 6.84 25.60 -21.67
N MET A 537 6.44 24.34 -21.60
CA MET A 537 5.58 23.83 -20.52
C MET A 537 6.29 23.85 -19.16
N ILE A 538 7.63 23.70 -19.10
CA ILE A 538 8.42 23.79 -17.87
C ILE A 538 8.49 25.24 -17.37
N GLU A 539 8.49 26.22 -18.25
CA GLU A 539 8.55 27.65 -17.90
C GLU A 539 7.31 28.16 -17.16
N ARG A 540 6.23 27.37 -17.10
CA ARG A 540 4.97 27.73 -16.42
C ARG A 540 4.59 26.76 -15.29
N PRO A 541 5.44 26.52 -14.30
CA PRO A 541 5.07 25.67 -13.18
C PRO A 541 4.09 26.39 -12.25
N PRO A 542 3.26 25.64 -11.48
CA PRO A 542 2.25 26.21 -10.60
C PRO A 542 2.79 27.01 -9.39
N ALA A 543 4.10 26.88 -9.10
CA ALA A 543 4.75 27.64 -8.02
C ALA A 543 6.15 28.09 -8.43
N SER A 544 6.48 29.37 -8.16
CA SER A 544 7.74 29.98 -8.59
C SER A 544 8.99 29.33 -8.00
N TYR A 545 8.92 28.75 -6.79
CA TYR A 545 10.07 28.09 -6.19
C TYR A 545 10.30 26.66 -6.73
N LEU A 546 9.24 25.95 -7.10
CA LEU A 546 9.31 24.66 -7.79
C LEU A 546 9.92 24.80 -9.18
N ARG A 547 9.69 25.96 -9.84
CA ARG A 547 10.22 26.29 -11.14
C ARG A 547 11.73 26.14 -11.22
N ASN A 548 12.45 26.71 -10.27
CA ASN A 548 13.93 26.73 -10.30
C ASN A 548 14.54 25.34 -10.12
N GLN A 549 13.87 24.45 -9.40
CA GLN A 549 14.36 23.11 -9.14
C GLN A 549 14.11 22.17 -10.33
N VAL A 550 12.94 22.24 -10.91
CA VAL A 550 12.58 21.47 -12.12
C VAL A 550 13.45 21.89 -13.31
N LEU A 551 13.71 23.19 -13.49
CA LEU A 551 14.63 23.69 -14.50
C LEU A 551 16.08 23.24 -14.25
N TYR A 552 16.54 23.20 -13.00
CA TYR A 552 17.87 22.74 -12.66
C TYR A 552 18.08 21.26 -13.04
N GLU A 553 17.13 20.40 -12.73
CA GLU A 553 17.20 18.96 -13.09
C GLU A 553 17.19 18.77 -14.62
N TRP A 554 16.39 19.55 -15.34
CA TRP A 554 16.36 19.50 -16.81
C TRP A 554 17.67 19.95 -17.46
N THR A 555 18.32 20.98 -16.94
CA THR A 555 19.62 21.45 -17.44
C THR A 555 20.78 20.52 -17.10
N GLN A 556 20.61 19.60 -16.15
CA GLN A 556 21.60 18.57 -15.83
C GLN A 556 21.48 17.32 -16.72
N LEU A 557 20.35 17.16 -17.42
CA LEU A 557 20.06 16.01 -18.29
C LEU A 557 20.31 16.29 -19.79
N ASN A 558 20.49 17.55 -20.16
CA ASN A 558 20.98 18.03 -21.46
C ASN A 558 22.42 18.54 -21.33
#